data_1fa4d7622f32018b7acab0e24709d3c2
#
_entry.id   1fa4d7622f32018b7acab0e24709d3c2
#
_cell.length_a   1.000
_cell.length_b   1.000
_cell.length_c   1.000
_cell.angle_alpha   90.00
_cell.angle_beta   90.00
_cell.angle_gamma   90.00
#
_symmetry.space_group_name_H-M   'P 1'
#
loop_
_entity.id
_entity.type
_entity.pdbx_description
1 polymer ?
#
loop_
_entity_poly.entity_id
_entity_poly.type
_entity_poly.pdbx_seq_one_letter_code
_entity_poly.pdbx_strand_id
1 'polypeptide(L)'
;MWTSVLVAVVVLLALAVVFGGLLGFAAERFRVEGNPLVDQIDALLPQTQCGQCGYPGCRPYAESIAEGGPINKCPPGGESTIKALADLLDVEPEPLDAEHGVEQVKRVAVIREDECIGCTK
;
A
#
# COMPACT_ATOMS: atom_id res chain seq x y z
N MET A 1 43.89 -2.36 25.09
CA MET A 1 42.59 -1.72 24.79
C MET A 1 42.47 -1.32 23.31
N TRP A 2 43.40 -0.57 22.71
CA TRP A 2 43.31 -0.17 21.30
C TRP A 2 43.25 -1.35 20.32
N THR A 3 44.03 -2.41 20.54
CA THR A 3 44.03 -3.62 19.70
C THR A 3 42.69 -4.32 19.68
N SER A 4 42.03 -4.44 20.84
CA SER A 4 40.70 -5.05 20.93
C SER A 4 39.62 -4.23 20.19
N VAL A 5 39.72 -2.91 20.27
CA VAL A 5 38.82 -2.00 19.53
C VAL A 5 39.06 -2.12 18.02
N LEU A 6 40.32 -2.15 17.58
CA LEU A 6 40.63 -2.33 16.16
C LEU A 6 40.14 -3.67 15.61
N VAL A 7 40.32 -4.75 16.36
CA VAL A 7 39.81 -6.08 15.97
C VAL A 7 38.27 -6.07 15.86
N ALA A 8 37.59 -5.47 16.84
CA ALA A 8 36.13 -5.37 16.81
C ALA A 8 35.63 -4.57 15.59
N VAL A 9 36.27 -3.45 15.29
CA VAL A 9 35.92 -2.63 14.12
C VAL A 9 36.15 -3.39 12.81
N VAL A 10 37.26 -4.08 12.66
CA VAL A 10 37.54 -4.88 11.46
C VAL A 10 36.54 -6.00 11.28
N VAL A 11 36.19 -6.71 12.36
CA VAL A 11 35.17 -7.78 12.30
C VAL A 11 33.80 -7.22 11.91
N LEU A 12 33.39 -6.09 12.49
CA LEU A 12 32.11 -5.46 12.15
C LEU A 12 32.09 -4.97 10.68
N LEU A 13 33.16 -4.40 10.20
CA LEU A 13 33.27 -3.99 8.80
C LEU A 13 33.21 -5.20 7.86
N ALA A 14 33.91 -6.28 8.17
CA ALA A 14 33.85 -7.50 7.38
C ALA A 14 32.44 -8.08 7.33
N LEU A 15 31.74 -8.14 8.47
CA LEU A 15 30.33 -8.59 8.52
C LEU A 15 29.43 -7.67 7.73
N ALA A 16 29.59 -6.35 7.85
CA ALA A 16 28.78 -5.39 7.09
C ALA A 16 28.96 -5.54 5.57
N VAL A 17 30.18 -5.76 5.10
CA VAL A 17 30.47 -6.01 3.68
C VAL A 17 29.85 -7.33 3.21
N VAL A 18 29.99 -8.40 4.00
CA VAL A 18 29.43 -9.71 3.65
C VAL A 18 27.90 -9.65 3.59
N PHE A 19 27.24 -9.16 4.65
CA PHE A 19 25.78 -9.08 4.67
C PHE A 19 25.23 -8.05 3.68
N GLY A 20 25.87 -6.90 3.54
CA GLY A 20 25.50 -5.89 2.55
C GLY A 20 25.62 -6.43 1.12
N GLY A 21 26.68 -7.15 0.82
CA GLY A 21 26.88 -7.78 -0.48
C GLY A 21 25.86 -8.89 -0.76
N LEU A 22 25.59 -9.76 0.23
CA LEU A 22 24.59 -10.82 0.09
C LEU A 22 23.18 -10.25 -0.11
N LEU A 23 22.80 -9.25 0.69
CA LEU A 23 21.48 -8.60 0.57
C LEU A 23 21.36 -7.83 -0.75
N GLY A 24 22.39 -7.12 -1.17
CA GLY A 24 22.41 -6.40 -2.44
C GLY A 24 22.31 -7.36 -3.63
N PHE A 25 23.05 -8.46 -3.61
CA PHE A 25 22.95 -9.50 -4.63
C PHE A 25 21.55 -10.15 -4.65
N ALA A 26 21.01 -10.48 -3.47
CA ALA A 26 19.66 -11.06 -3.38
C ALA A 26 18.59 -10.08 -3.88
N ALA A 27 18.67 -8.81 -3.53
CA ALA A 27 17.74 -7.77 -3.99
C ALA A 27 17.73 -7.65 -5.52
N GLU A 28 18.88 -7.71 -6.17
CA GLU A 28 18.95 -7.65 -7.63
C GLU A 28 18.52 -8.98 -8.27
N ARG A 29 18.92 -10.12 -7.70
CA ARG A 29 18.61 -11.44 -8.25
C ARG A 29 17.14 -11.81 -8.16
N PHE A 30 16.47 -11.38 -7.08
CA PHE A 30 15.04 -11.62 -6.83
C PHE A 30 14.17 -10.39 -7.12
N ARG A 31 14.69 -9.45 -7.89
CA ARG A 31 13.92 -8.29 -8.34
C ARG A 31 12.75 -8.78 -9.20
N VAL A 32 11.54 -8.60 -8.70
CA VAL A 32 10.31 -8.83 -9.45
C VAL A 32 10.09 -7.59 -10.32
N GLU A 33 10.14 -7.75 -11.64
CA GLU A 33 9.73 -6.68 -12.54
C GLU A 33 8.22 -6.48 -12.37
N GLY A 34 7.84 -5.36 -11.76
CA GLY A 34 6.44 -5.00 -11.59
C GLY A 34 5.79 -4.72 -12.94
N ASN A 35 4.56 -5.18 -13.12
CA ASN A 35 3.77 -4.78 -14.29
C ASN A 35 3.49 -3.26 -14.19
N PRO A 36 3.91 -2.43 -15.16
CA PRO A 36 3.70 -0.99 -15.11
C PRO A 36 2.21 -0.60 -15.04
N LEU A 37 1.32 -1.45 -15.51
CA LEU A 37 -0.13 -1.26 -15.38
C LEU A 37 -0.56 -1.37 -13.90
N VAL A 38 -0.02 -2.33 -13.15
CA VAL A 38 -0.28 -2.47 -11.71
C VAL A 38 0.15 -1.23 -10.96
N ASP A 39 1.30 -0.66 -11.29
CA ASP A 39 1.81 0.56 -10.64
C ASP A 39 0.90 1.77 -10.95
N GLN A 40 0.36 1.87 -12.15
CA GLN A 40 -0.61 2.92 -12.51
C GLN A 40 -1.94 2.74 -11.78
N ILE A 41 -2.46 1.52 -11.71
CA ILE A 41 -3.70 1.20 -10.98
C ILE A 41 -3.50 1.49 -9.48
N ASP A 42 -2.39 1.03 -8.90
CA ASP A 42 -2.08 1.25 -7.48
C ASP A 42 -2.00 2.73 -7.13
N ALA A 43 -1.43 3.57 -8.01
CA ALA A 43 -1.36 5.01 -7.83
C ALA A 43 -2.74 5.71 -7.83
N LEU A 44 -3.75 5.13 -8.49
CA LEU A 44 -5.13 5.64 -8.49
C LEU A 44 -5.91 5.23 -7.25
N LEU A 45 -5.48 4.18 -6.55
CA LEU A 45 -6.12 3.72 -5.32
C LEU A 45 -5.82 4.65 -4.15
N PRO A 46 -6.73 4.79 -3.17
CA PRO A 46 -6.60 5.77 -2.08
C PRO A 46 -5.49 5.47 -1.06
N GLN A 47 -4.76 4.38 -1.22
CA GLN A 47 -3.62 3.96 -0.39
C GLN A 47 -3.92 3.84 1.11
N THR A 48 -5.19 3.63 1.47
CA THR A 48 -5.63 3.48 2.87
C THR A 48 -5.25 2.13 3.48
N GLN A 49 -4.89 1.13 2.65
CA GLN A 49 -4.51 -0.22 3.06
C GLN A 49 -5.54 -0.89 3.99
N CYS A 50 -6.82 -0.54 3.85
CA CYS A 50 -7.89 -0.89 4.81
C CYS A 50 -8.41 -2.34 4.68
N GLY A 51 -8.18 -3.00 3.55
CA GLY A 51 -8.65 -4.38 3.30
C GLY A 51 -10.15 -4.55 3.07
N GLN A 52 -10.94 -3.47 3.00
CA GLN A 52 -12.41 -3.56 2.80
C GLN A 52 -12.82 -4.19 1.46
N CYS A 53 -11.97 -4.08 0.46
CA CYS A 53 -12.16 -4.74 -0.84
C CYS A 53 -11.94 -6.27 -0.82
N GLY A 54 -11.60 -6.84 0.34
CA GLY A 54 -11.30 -8.26 0.50
C GLY A 54 -9.84 -8.65 0.19
N TYR A 55 -9.00 -7.69 -0.18
CA TYR A 55 -7.58 -7.88 -0.42
C TYR A 55 -6.74 -7.37 0.76
N PRO A 56 -5.53 -7.92 1.02
CA PRO A 56 -4.71 -7.52 2.17
C PRO A 56 -4.07 -6.13 2.05
N GLY A 57 -4.36 -5.39 0.98
CA GLY A 57 -3.86 -4.05 0.74
C GLY A 57 -4.20 -3.55 -0.65
N CYS A 58 -3.84 -2.31 -0.98
CA CYS A 58 -4.16 -1.70 -2.28
C CYS A 58 -3.41 -2.38 -3.43
N ARG A 59 -2.12 -2.70 -3.26
CA ARG A 59 -1.33 -3.34 -4.31
C ARG A 59 -1.84 -4.72 -4.75
N PRO A 60 -2.19 -5.67 -3.86
CA PRO A 60 -2.81 -6.93 -4.26
C PRO A 60 -4.16 -6.74 -4.99
N TYR A 61 -4.92 -5.71 -4.63
CA TYR A 61 -6.12 -5.36 -5.37
C TYR A 61 -5.80 -4.80 -6.75
N ALA A 62 -4.78 -3.94 -6.88
CA ALA A 62 -4.30 -3.46 -8.18
C ALA A 62 -3.81 -4.59 -9.10
N GLU A 63 -3.13 -5.59 -8.55
CA GLU A 63 -2.71 -6.79 -9.28
C GLU A 63 -3.91 -7.57 -9.80
N SER A 64 -4.93 -7.78 -8.96
CA SER A 64 -6.19 -8.43 -9.36
C SER A 64 -6.91 -7.66 -10.49
N ILE A 65 -6.97 -6.33 -10.41
CA ILE A 65 -7.55 -5.49 -11.46
C ILE A 65 -6.77 -5.63 -12.77
N ALA A 66 -5.44 -5.62 -12.72
CA ALA A 66 -4.59 -5.80 -13.90
C ALA A 66 -4.77 -7.17 -14.57
N GLU A 67 -5.21 -8.18 -13.82
CA GLU A 67 -5.57 -9.52 -14.31
C GLU A 67 -7.02 -9.62 -14.82
N GLY A 68 -7.77 -8.51 -14.80
CA GLY A 68 -9.18 -8.45 -15.24
C GLY A 68 -10.21 -8.60 -14.13
N GLY A 69 -9.80 -8.42 -12.87
CA GLY A 69 -10.70 -8.38 -11.72
C GLY A 69 -11.57 -7.12 -11.69
N PRO A 70 -12.64 -7.12 -10.87
CA PRO A 70 -13.59 -6.01 -10.79
C PRO A 70 -12.96 -4.74 -10.19
N ILE A 71 -13.28 -3.58 -10.79
CA ILE A 71 -12.73 -2.27 -10.41
C ILE A 71 -13.53 -1.55 -9.32
N ASN A 72 -14.67 -2.09 -8.93
CA ASN A 72 -15.69 -1.43 -8.11
C ASN A 72 -15.72 -1.85 -6.63
N LYS A 73 -14.67 -2.50 -6.13
CA LYS A 73 -14.63 -3.05 -4.75
C LYS A 73 -14.01 -2.12 -3.70
N CYS A 74 -13.64 -0.88 -4.04
CA CYS A 74 -12.94 0.01 -3.12
C CYS A 74 -13.85 1.11 -2.53
N PRO A 75 -14.46 0.93 -1.32
CA PRO A 75 -15.34 1.94 -0.74
C PRO A 75 -14.66 3.28 -0.44
N PRO A 76 -13.41 3.32 0.11
CA PRO A 76 -12.72 4.59 0.34
C PRO A 76 -12.40 5.37 -0.94
N GLY A 77 -12.25 4.66 -2.06
CA GLY A 77 -12.03 5.30 -3.36
C GLY A 77 -13.31 5.86 -3.99
N GLY A 78 -14.45 5.23 -3.69
CA GLY A 78 -15.75 5.62 -4.19
C GLY A 78 -15.86 5.65 -5.71
N GLU A 79 -16.89 6.28 -6.22
CA GLU A 79 -17.13 6.39 -7.67
C GLU A 79 -16.02 7.12 -8.43
N SER A 80 -15.33 8.05 -7.79
CA SER A 80 -14.23 8.79 -8.43
C SER A 80 -13.05 7.88 -8.82
N THR A 81 -12.70 6.94 -7.95
CA THR A 81 -11.65 5.96 -8.24
C THR A 81 -12.11 4.95 -9.29
N ILE A 82 -13.37 4.51 -9.23
CA ILE A 82 -13.95 3.61 -10.24
C ILE A 82 -13.89 4.24 -11.64
N LYS A 83 -14.26 5.51 -11.76
CA LYS A 83 -14.18 6.25 -13.03
C LYS A 83 -12.75 6.37 -13.53
N ALA A 84 -11.81 6.73 -12.66
CA ALA A 84 -10.40 6.84 -13.04
C ALA A 84 -9.79 5.48 -13.48
N LEU A 85 -10.19 4.40 -12.83
CA LEU A 85 -9.78 3.04 -13.22
C LEU A 85 -10.43 2.61 -14.54
N ALA A 86 -11.72 2.94 -14.73
CA ALA A 86 -12.44 2.67 -15.96
C ALA A 86 -11.83 3.40 -17.15
N ASP A 87 -11.47 4.68 -16.97
CA ASP A 87 -10.78 5.49 -17.99
C ASP A 87 -9.38 4.92 -18.31
N LEU A 88 -8.63 4.46 -17.31
CA LEU A 88 -7.31 3.87 -17.52
C LEU A 88 -7.37 2.54 -18.28
N LEU A 89 -8.38 1.72 -17.99
CA LEU A 89 -8.52 0.36 -18.53
C LEU A 89 -9.42 0.28 -19.77
N ASP A 90 -10.01 1.42 -20.18
CA ASP A 90 -10.98 1.52 -21.27
C ASP A 90 -12.18 0.55 -21.12
N VAL A 91 -12.74 0.51 -19.88
CA VAL A 91 -13.90 -0.30 -19.52
C VAL A 91 -15.05 0.58 -19.02
N GLU A 92 -16.28 0.07 -19.06
CA GLU A 92 -17.42 0.81 -18.50
C GLU A 92 -17.36 0.83 -16.96
N PRO A 93 -17.57 2.01 -16.32
CA PRO A 93 -17.60 2.12 -14.87
C PRO A 93 -18.85 1.44 -14.32
N GLU A 94 -18.65 0.49 -13.41
CA GLU A 94 -19.72 -0.15 -12.66
C GLU A 94 -19.97 0.59 -11.33
N PRO A 95 -21.19 0.56 -10.78
CA PRO A 95 -21.47 1.13 -9.47
C PRO A 95 -20.66 0.41 -8.39
N LEU A 96 -20.39 1.11 -7.29
CA LEU A 96 -19.67 0.52 -6.15
C LEU A 96 -20.36 -0.75 -5.67
N ASP A 97 -19.58 -1.80 -5.45
CA ASP A 97 -20.07 -3.08 -4.96
C ASP A 97 -20.60 -2.95 -3.53
N ALA A 98 -21.92 -3.10 -3.36
CA ALA A 98 -22.59 -2.95 -2.08
C ALA A 98 -22.18 -4.02 -1.04
N GLU A 99 -21.62 -5.15 -1.48
CA GLU A 99 -21.13 -6.19 -0.59
C GLU A 99 -19.85 -5.72 0.17
N HIS A 100 -19.04 -4.86 -0.44
CA HIS A 100 -17.82 -4.33 0.15
C HIS A 100 -18.02 -2.98 0.86
N GLY A 101 -19.15 -2.34 0.66
CA GLY A 101 -19.54 -1.10 1.33
C GLY A 101 -20.33 -0.14 0.45
N VAL A 102 -20.78 0.93 1.06
CA VAL A 102 -21.51 2.01 0.38
C VAL A 102 -20.78 3.31 0.57
N GLU A 103 -20.81 4.18 -0.43
CA GLU A 103 -20.25 5.51 -0.31
C GLU A 103 -21.06 6.31 0.73
N GLN A 104 -20.39 6.74 1.79
CA GLN A 104 -21.02 7.52 2.84
C GLN A 104 -20.71 9.01 2.66
N VAL A 105 -21.69 9.84 3.00
CA VAL A 105 -21.46 11.30 3.05
C VAL A 105 -20.32 11.59 4.02
N LYS A 106 -19.33 12.36 3.56
CA LYS A 106 -18.18 12.78 4.38
C LYS A 106 -18.67 13.50 5.63
N ARG A 107 -18.36 12.96 6.79
CA ARG A 107 -18.69 13.55 8.10
C ARG A 107 -17.41 13.95 8.80
N VAL A 108 -17.42 15.11 9.41
CA VAL A 108 -16.30 15.59 10.26
C VAL A 108 -16.64 15.26 11.70
N ALA A 109 -15.67 14.70 12.43
CA ALA A 109 -15.81 14.55 13.87
C ALA A 109 -15.71 15.94 14.53
N VAL A 110 -16.72 16.30 15.31
CA VAL A 110 -16.72 17.54 16.10
C VAL A 110 -16.57 17.16 17.57
N ILE A 111 -15.52 17.67 18.19
CA ILE A 111 -15.28 17.50 19.63
C ILE A 111 -15.94 18.66 20.35
N ARG A 112 -16.81 18.35 21.32
CA ARG A 112 -17.33 19.33 22.24
C ARG A 112 -16.33 19.51 23.39
N GLU A 113 -15.59 20.60 23.37
CA GLU A 113 -14.47 20.83 24.29
C GLU A 113 -14.92 20.89 25.76
N ASP A 114 -16.15 21.38 26.01
CA ASP A 114 -16.78 21.44 27.33
C ASP A 114 -17.14 20.07 27.92
N GLU A 115 -17.35 19.08 27.09
CA GLU A 115 -17.64 17.68 27.49
C GLU A 115 -16.41 16.77 27.38
N CYS A 116 -15.35 17.21 26.70
CA CYS A 116 -14.18 16.41 26.41
C CYS A 116 -13.23 16.32 27.61
N ILE A 117 -13.04 15.12 28.15
CA ILE A 117 -12.12 14.87 29.27
C ILE A 117 -10.67 14.55 28.82
N GLY A 118 -10.37 14.63 27.55
CA GLY A 118 -9.01 14.38 27.03
C GLY A 118 -8.48 12.95 27.23
N CYS A 119 -9.33 11.93 27.23
CA CYS A 119 -8.98 10.53 27.55
C CYS A 119 -8.03 9.85 26.56
N THR A 120 -7.71 10.47 25.42
CA THR A 120 -6.76 9.97 24.38
C THR A 120 -6.94 8.50 23.94
N LYS A 121 -8.15 7.96 23.99
CA LYS A 121 -8.46 6.59 23.52
C LYS A 121 -8.92 6.57 22.07
#